data_91cddaeceb680e6bad00066300b0232e
#
_entry.id   91cddaeceb680e6bad00066300b0232e
#
_cell.length_a   1.000
_cell.length_b   1.000
_cell.length_c   1.000
_cell.angle_alpha   90.00
_cell.angle_beta   90.00
_cell.angle_gamma   90.00
#
_symmetry.space_group_name_H-M   'P 1'
#
loop_
_entity.id
_entity.type
_entity.pdbx_description
1 polymer ?
#
loop_
_entity_poly.entity_id
_entity_poly.type
_entity_poly.pdbx_seq_one_letter_code
_entity_poly.pdbx_strand_id
1 'polypeptide(L)'
;MNFFCKLLAPRASFVQDMTPDERRLMQEHAAYWKEWLGRGNVVAFGLVADPRGAFGVGIVDFESEADARSFADGDPTIRSGLGFQVEVLPMPMGVVRG
;
A
#
# COMPACT_ATOMS: atom_id res chain seq x y z
N MET A 1 7.81 -13.63 7.16
CA MET A 1 8.53 -12.40 7.50
C MET A 1 7.66 -11.19 7.20
N ASN A 2 7.54 -10.28 8.14
CA ASN A 2 6.66 -9.12 7.96
C ASN A 2 7.40 -7.92 7.41
N PHE A 3 6.68 -7.12 6.64
CA PHE A 3 7.19 -5.88 6.05
C PHE A 3 6.15 -4.78 6.23
N PHE A 4 6.64 -3.58 6.42
CA PHE A 4 5.83 -2.36 6.48
C PHE A 4 5.85 -1.71 5.10
N CYS A 5 4.67 -1.40 4.57
CA CYS A 5 4.53 -0.70 3.30
C CYS A 5 3.86 0.64 3.56
N LYS A 6 4.42 1.71 2.98
CA LYS A 6 3.84 3.05 3.05
C LYS A 6 3.66 3.58 1.64
N LEU A 7 2.41 3.88 1.29
CA LEU A 7 2.07 4.43 -0.03
C LEU A 7 1.91 5.94 0.09
N LEU A 8 2.76 6.67 -0.64
CA LEU A 8 2.72 8.13 -0.68
C LEU A 8 1.95 8.58 -1.91
N ALA A 9 0.95 9.44 -1.69
CA ALA A 9 0.17 10.04 -2.76
C ALA A 9 0.99 11.12 -3.47
N PRO A 10 0.61 11.50 -4.71
CA PRO A 10 1.36 12.49 -5.48
C PRO A 10 1.34 13.90 -4.89
N ARG A 11 0.38 14.19 -4.00
CA ARG A 11 0.27 15.49 -3.35
C ARG A 11 -0.45 15.38 -2.01
N ALA A 12 -0.17 16.30 -1.09
CA ALA A 12 -0.73 16.27 0.26
C ALA A 12 -2.26 16.38 0.28
N SER A 13 -2.85 17.07 -0.69
CA SER A 13 -4.29 17.29 -0.80
C SER A 13 -5.03 16.17 -1.53
N PHE A 14 -4.34 15.09 -1.89
CA PHE A 14 -4.86 14.04 -2.77
C PHE A 14 -6.27 13.56 -2.39
N VAL A 15 -6.49 13.26 -1.10
CA VAL A 15 -7.78 12.71 -0.64
C VAL A 15 -8.91 13.72 -0.85
N GLN A 16 -8.61 15.02 -0.75
CA GLN A 16 -9.60 16.08 -0.90
C GLN A 16 -9.91 16.43 -2.36
N ASP A 17 -8.94 16.22 -3.26
CA ASP A 17 -9.05 16.69 -4.65
C ASP A 17 -8.75 15.64 -5.71
N MET A 18 -8.99 14.38 -5.40
CA MET A 18 -8.83 13.30 -6.38
C MET A 18 -9.59 13.60 -7.66
N THR A 19 -8.90 13.39 -8.81
CA THR A 19 -9.58 13.39 -10.11
C THR A 19 -10.42 12.12 -10.25
N PRO A 20 -11.36 12.07 -11.22
CA PRO A 20 -12.12 10.85 -11.50
C PRO A 20 -11.21 9.65 -11.84
N ASP A 21 -10.13 9.89 -12.58
CA ASP A 21 -9.16 8.83 -12.94
C ASP A 21 -8.42 8.34 -11.69
N GLU A 22 -8.04 9.25 -10.80
CA GLU A 22 -7.41 8.87 -9.54
C GLU A 22 -8.34 8.09 -8.64
N ARG A 23 -9.63 8.43 -8.60
CA ARG A 23 -10.64 7.68 -7.87
C ARG A 23 -10.74 6.25 -8.35
N ARG A 24 -10.77 6.07 -9.67
CA ARG A 24 -10.82 4.75 -10.30
C ARG A 24 -9.57 3.96 -9.95
N LEU A 25 -8.42 4.62 -10.01
CA LEU A 25 -7.14 4.01 -9.65
C LEU A 25 -7.13 3.52 -8.19
N MET A 26 -7.70 4.31 -7.27
CA MET A 26 -7.78 3.90 -5.86
C MET A 26 -8.71 2.71 -5.66
N GLN A 27 -9.74 2.56 -6.47
CA GLN A 27 -10.60 1.37 -6.45
C GLN A 27 -9.81 0.13 -6.91
N GLU A 28 -9.00 0.26 -7.95
CA GLU A 28 -8.13 -0.81 -8.43
C GLU A 28 -7.06 -1.18 -7.39
N HIS A 29 -6.49 -0.18 -6.73
CA HIS A 29 -5.54 -0.36 -5.63
C HIS A 29 -6.17 -1.17 -4.49
N ALA A 30 -7.38 -0.79 -4.05
CA ALA A 30 -8.06 -1.50 -2.98
C ALA A 30 -8.35 -2.96 -3.36
N ALA A 31 -8.78 -3.20 -4.61
CA ALA A 31 -9.04 -4.55 -5.11
C ALA A 31 -7.77 -5.40 -5.12
N TYR A 32 -6.65 -4.83 -5.54
CA TYR A 32 -5.35 -5.51 -5.55
C TYR A 32 -4.96 -5.96 -4.14
N TRP A 33 -5.02 -5.05 -3.16
CA TRP A 33 -4.67 -5.37 -1.78
C TRP A 33 -5.63 -6.38 -1.15
N LYS A 34 -6.93 -6.29 -1.46
CA LYS A 34 -7.93 -7.24 -0.96
C LYS A 34 -7.70 -8.65 -1.49
N GLU A 35 -7.26 -8.76 -2.74
CA GLU A 35 -6.90 -10.07 -3.31
C GLU A 35 -5.78 -10.72 -2.51
N TRP A 36 -4.71 -9.96 -2.22
CA TRP A 36 -3.58 -10.46 -1.45
C TRP A 36 -3.93 -10.69 0.02
N LEU A 37 -4.89 -9.93 0.56
CA LEU A 37 -5.45 -10.19 1.88
C LEU A 37 -6.10 -11.59 1.90
N GLY A 38 -6.87 -11.91 0.87
CA GLY A 38 -7.49 -13.23 0.73
C GLY A 38 -6.48 -14.36 0.59
N ARG A 39 -5.31 -14.08 0.03
CA ARG A 39 -4.22 -15.05 -0.09
C ARG A 39 -3.43 -15.23 1.20
N GLY A 40 -3.62 -14.37 2.19
CA GLY A 40 -2.90 -14.41 3.46
C GLY A 40 -1.61 -13.61 3.50
N ASN A 41 -1.22 -12.95 2.42
CA ASN A 41 0.01 -12.16 2.38
C ASN A 41 -0.15 -10.74 2.93
N VAL A 42 -1.36 -10.19 2.92
CA VAL A 42 -1.64 -8.91 3.55
C VAL A 42 -2.27 -9.17 4.92
N VAL A 43 -1.65 -8.63 5.96
CA VAL A 43 -2.15 -8.76 7.34
C VAL A 43 -3.22 -7.70 7.61
N ALA A 44 -2.93 -6.46 7.22
CA ALA A 44 -3.85 -5.33 7.36
C ALA A 44 -3.39 -4.22 6.43
N PHE A 45 -4.33 -3.40 5.96
CA PHE A 45 -4.01 -2.21 5.21
C PHE A 45 -5.09 -1.15 5.41
N GLY A 46 -4.74 0.10 5.19
CA GLY A 46 -5.69 1.19 5.32
C GLY A 46 -5.07 2.55 5.10
N LEU A 47 -5.89 3.57 5.27
CA LEU A 47 -5.49 4.95 5.13
C LEU A 47 -5.17 5.53 6.51
N VAL A 48 -4.02 6.21 6.60
CA VAL A 48 -3.67 6.99 7.78
C VAL A 48 -4.07 8.44 7.52
N ALA A 49 -4.96 8.97 8.36
CA ALA A 49 -5.49 10.33 8.21
C ALA A 49 -4.55 11.34 8.88
N ASP A 50 -3.35 11.51 8.33
CA ASP A 50 -2.40 12.49 8.82
C ASP A 50 -2.84 13.89 8.37
N PRO A 51 -2.97 14.87 9.29
CA PRO A 51 -3.36 16.22 8.90
C PRO A 51 -2.42 16.88 7.90
N ARG A 52 -1.16 16.45 7.85
CA ARG A 52 -0.16 16.97 6.91
C ARG A 52 -0.28 16.37 5.51
N GLY A 53 -1.08 15.33 5.36
CA GLY A 53 -1.30 14.63 4.12
C GLY A 53 -1.52 13.14 4.41
N ALA A 54 -2.67 12.62 4.00
CA ALA A 54 -3.02 11.22 4.21
C ALA A 54 -2.09 10.30 3.40
N PHE A 55 -1.81 9.12 3.94
CA PHE A 55 -1.00 8.12 3.25
C PHE A 55 -1.56 6.72 3.50
N GLY A 56 -1.24 5.80 2.61
CA GLY A 56 -1.61 4.41 2.78
C GLY A 56 -0.58 3.66 3.60
N VAL A 57 -1.03 2.68 4.39
CA VAL A 57 -0.13 1.81 5.13
C VAL A 57 -0.63 0.37 5.01
N GLY A 58 0.30 -0.58 4.98
CA GLY A 58 -0.03 -1.99 5.01
C GLY A 58 1.06 -2.79 5.67
N ILE A 59 0.66 -3.86 6.35
CA ILE A 59 1.57 -4.85 6.90
C ILE A 59 1.38 -6.11 6.08
N VAL A 60 2.48 -6.64 5.54
CA VAL A 60 2.46 -7.80 4.66
C VAL A 60 3.38 -8.89 5.17
N ASP A 61 3.15 -10.10 4.70
CA ASP A 61 3.92 -11.29 5.05
C ASP A 61 4.40 -11.97 3.77
N PHE A 62 5.70 -12.00 3.57
CA PHE A 62 6.34 -12.64 2.43
C PHE A 62 7.60 -13.36 2.88
N GLU A 63 8.07 -14.31 2.09
CA GLU A 63 9.28 -15.08 2.43
C GLU A 63 10.55 -14.25 2.35
N SER A 64 10.56 -13.23 1.49
CA SER A 64 11.75 -12.39 1.28
C SER A 64 11.36 -10.94 1.04
N GLU A 65 12.32 -10.04 1.24
CA GLU A 65 12.13 -8.62 0.91
C GLU A 65 11.89 -8.45 -0.60
N ALA A 66 12.56 -9.24 -1.43
CA ALA A 66 12.36 -9.20 -2.89
C ALA A 66 10.91 -9.48 -3.25
N ASP A 67 10.28 -10.46 -2.60
CA ASP A 67 8.87 -10.79 -2.84
C ASP A 67 7.95 -9.67 -2.38
N ALA A 68 8.24 -9.05 -1.23
CA ALA A 68 7.46 -7.92 -0.73
C ALA A 68 7.55 -6.72 -1.68
N ARG A 69 8.75 -6.44 -2.20
CA ARG A 69 8.95 -5.36 -3.18
C ARG A 69 8.25 -5.66 -4.50
N SER A 70 8.31 -6.90 -4.95
CA SER A 70 7.60 -7.32 -6.16
C SER A 70 6.09 -7.11 -6.02
N PHE A 71 5.54 -7.45 -4.85
CA PHE A 71 4.14 -7.19 -4.55
C PHE A 71 3.83 -5.68 -4.61
N ALA A 72 4.65 -4.86 -3.95
CA ALA A 72 4.46 -3.41 -3.92
C ALA A 72 4.55 -2.81 -5.33
N ASP A 73 5.51 -3.25 -6.13
CA ASP A 73 5.70 -2.76 -7.50
C ASP A 73 4.54 -3.15 -8.42
N GLY A 74 3.81 -4.21 -8.08
CA GLY A 74 2.64 -4.65 -8.83
C GLY A 74 1.36 -3.88 -8.52
N ASP A 75 1.37 -3.02 -7.51
CA ASP A 75 0.21 -2.20 -7.16
C ASP A 75 -0.16 -1.28 -8.32
N PRO A 76 -1.43 -1.22 -8.72
CA PRO A 76 -1.87 -0.33 -9.81
C PRO A 76 -1.46 1.13 -9.63
N THR A 77 -1.38 1.63 -8.40
CA THR A 77 -0.93 3.01 -8.14
C THR A 77 0.51 3.23 -8.58
N ILE A 78 1.38 2.27 -8.28
CA ILE A 78 2.79 2.37 -8.65
C ILE A 78 2.96 2.20 -10.16
N ARG A 79 2.19 1.30 -10.76
CA ARG A 79 2.24 1.04 -12.20
C ARG A 79 1.65 2.17 -13.03
N SER A 80 0.83 3.03 -12.43
CA SER A 80 0.14 4.10 -13.14
C SER A 80 1.06 5.20 -13.68
N GLY A 81 2.20 5.40 -13.04
CA GLY A 81 3.09 6.52 -13.37
C GLY A 81 2.56 7.89 -12.97
N LEU A 82 1.53 7.95 -12.11
CA LEU A 82 0.89 9.20 -11.73
C LEU A 82 1.49 9.86 -10.47
N GLY A 83 2.70 9.47 -10.09
CA GLY A 83 3.41 10.13 -9.00
C GLY A 83 3.27 9.46 -7.64
N PHE A 84 2.66 8.29 -7.57
CA PHE A 84 2.64 7.51 -6.32
C PHE A 84 4.00 6.87 -6.07
N GLN A 85 4.38 6.79 -4.79
CA GLN A 85 5.61 6.13 -4.37
C GLN A 85 5.30 5.17 -3.23
N VAL A 86 6.06 4.09 -3.13
CA VAL A 86 5.90 3.12 -2.04
C VAL A 86 7.24 2.88 -1.37
N GLU A 87 7.20 2.85 -0.02
CA GLU A 87 8.34 2.43 0.79
C GLU A 87 8.03 1.04 1.34
N VAL A 88 9.02 0.15 1.29
CA VAL A 88 8.91 -1.19 1.85
C VAL A 88 10.07 -1.37 2.84
N LEU A 89 9.73 -1.60 4.11
CA LEU A 89 10.72 -1.75 5.18
C LEU A 89 10.49 -3.07 5.92
N PRO A 90 11.55 -3.81 6.24
CA PRO A 90 11.39 -5.05 7.01
C PRO A 90 10.96 -4.78 8.46
N MET A 91 10.17 -5.68 9.00
CA MET A 91 9.77 -5.70 10.41
C MET A 91 10.30 -6.99 11.04
N PRO A 92 11.60 -7.06 11.40
CA PRO A 92 12.21 -8.33 11.77
C PRO A 92 11.64 -8.97 13.05
N MET A 93 11.02 -8.20 13.92
CA MET A 93 10.44 -8.70 15.18
C MET A 93 8.92 -8.55 15.20
N GLY A 94 8.30 -8.61 14.02
CA GLY A 94 6.86 -8.42 13.89
C GLY A 94 6.07 -9.48 14.64
N VAL A 95 5.03 -9.04 15.35
CA VAL A 95 4.10 -9.90 16.06
C VAL A 95 2.70 -9.63 15.54
N VAL A 96 2.00 -10.68 15.16
CA VAL A 96 0.68 -10.58 14.56
C VAL A 96 -0.31 -11.31 15.45
N ARG A 97 -1.51 -10.77 15.57
CA ARG A 97 -2.60 -11.43 16.27
C ARG A 97 -2.92 -12.75 15.56
N GLY A 98 -2.90 -13.81 16.33
CA GLY A 98 -3.12 -15.14 15.78
C GLY A 98 -4.42 -15.80 16.24
#